data_20f4d0533eaebce9facf5c6ba5fc3aca
#
_entry.id   20f4d0533eaebce9facf5c6ba5fc3aca
#
_cell.length_a   1.000
_cell.length_b   1.000
_cell.length_c   1.000
_cell.angle_alpha   90.00
_cell.angle_beta   90.00
_cell.angle_gamma   90.00
#
_symmetry.space_group_name_H-M   'P 1'
#
loop_
_entity.id
_entity.type
_entity.pdbx_description
1 polymer ?
#
loop_
_entity_poly.entity_id
_entity_poly.type
_entity_poly.pdbx_seq_one_letter_code
_entity_poly.pdbx_strand_id
1 'polypeptide(L)'
;HLADVVVKEDGEVAEGDTAVIDFTGFVDGKELDGGKGENFPLEIGSHSFIPGFEEGLVGLKAGEEKTLELKFPENYIEDLKGKDVTFKVKVNEVKMRVLPDVNEDFFKDLGYDDVKTEAELKEKIKEEIKHQKEHHAEDEFVDKCLEAAAKNMKVDINEEIIEDEIHRMIDEYARQLQMQGMNINDYYKMTGTTEADLHKMMAPEAEKRVKYRYLIEGIAEAEDLKFTEEEIKARADEMAKQFGVSQEELIKAYGSMDIIEYDLRMHKALEILKENN
;
A
#
# COMPACT_ATOMS: atom_id res chain seq x y z
N HIS A 1 -6.00 -0.19 -14.00
CA HIS A 1 -5.07 -1.28 -14.29
C HIS A 1 -5.64 -2.34 -15.26
N LEU A 2 -6.95 -2.46 -15.40
CA LEU A 2 -7.61 -3.45 -16.24
C LEU A 2 -7.98 -2.94 -17.65
N ALA A 3 -7.58 -1.72 -18.01
CA ALA A 3 -7.80 -1.20 -19.34
C ALA A 3 -6.86 -1.85 -20.35
N ASP A 4 -7.40 -2.41 -21.42
CA ASP A 4 -6.62 -2.90 -22.54
C ASP A 4 -6.04 -1.75 -23.36
N VAL A 5 -4.81 -1.90 -23.84
CA VAL A 5 -4.16 -0.95 -24.72
C VAL A 5 -4.24 -1.53 -26.13
N VAL A 6 -5.10 -0.95 -26.97
CA VAL A 6 -5.30 -1.40 -28.35
C VAL A 6 -4.81 -0.36 -29.34
N VAL A 7 -4.33 -0.84 -30.50
CA VAL A 7 -3.92 0.01 -31.61
C VAL A 7 -5.13 0.63 -32.28
N LYS A 8 -5.05 1.92 -32.56
CA LYS A 8 -6.09 2.72 -33.24
C LYS A 8 -5.73 2.82 -34.72
N GLU A 9 -6.09 1.81 -35.53
CA GLU A 9 -5.57 1.61 -36.88
C GLU A 9 -5.75 2.81 -37.82
N ASP A 10 -6.85 3.52 -37.77
CA ASP A 10 -7.14 4.71 -38.61
C ASP A 10 -7.48 5.96 -37.77
N GLY A 11 -7.14 5.94 -36.49
CA GLY A 11 -7.50 6.99 -35.54
C GLY A 11 -6.49 8.11 -35.47
N GLU A 12 -6.99 9.31 -35.19
CA GLU A 12 -6.21 10.47 -34.85
C GLU A 12 -5.77 10.42 -33.38
N VAL A 13 -4.60 10.95 -33.07
CA VAL A 13 -4.10 11.15 -31.70
C VAL A 13 -5.08 12.04 -30.94
N ALA A 14 -5.57 11.59 -29.83
CA ALA A 14 -6.45 12.33 -28.92
C ALA A 14 -5.86 12.38 -27.51
N GLU A 15 -6.38 13.26 -26.68
CA GLU A 15 -6.00 13.32 -25.26
C GLU A 15 -6.33 12.00 -24.55
N GLY A 16 -5.38 11.47 -23.78
CA GLY A 16 -5.44 10.17 -23.13
C GLY A 16 -4.98 8.99 -23.97
N ASP A 17 -4.70 9.19 -25.27
CA ASP A 17 -4.08 8.17 -26.13
C ASP A 17 -2.58 8.08 -25.84
N THR A 18 -1.97 6.94 -26.18
CA THR A 18 -0.52 6.79 -26.22
C THR A 18 -0.02 6.85 -27.67
N ALA A 19 0.67 7.91 -28.04
CA ALA A 19 1.34 8.03 -29.33
C ALA A 19 2.74 7.41 -29.24
N VAL A 20 3.02 6.45 -30.11
CA VAL A 20 4.39 5.93 -30.29
C VAL A 20 5.07 6.79 -31.34
N ILE A 21 6.08 7.54 -30.92
CA ILE A 21 6.68 8.58 -31.76
C ILE A 21 8.18 8.41 -31.94
N ASP A 22 8.68 8.85 -33.09
CA ASP A 22 10.08 9.20 -33.28
C ASP A 22 10.17 10.72 -33.22
N PHE A 23 11.14 11.25 -32.51
CA PHE A 23 11.34 12.70 -32.46
C PHE A 23 12.82 13.08 -32.45
N THR A 24 13.12 14.25 -33.00
CA THR A 24 14.44 14.86 -32.95
C THR A 24 14.31 16.36 -32.75
N GLY A 25 14.90 16.85 -31.67
CA GLY A 25 14.93 18.27 -31.32
C GLY A 25 16.17 19.00 -31.88
N PHE A 26 15.98 20.24 -32.31
CA PHE A 26 17.03 21.11 -32.82
C PHE A 26 16.96 22.45 -32.10
N VAL A 27 18.12 22.92 -31.61
CA VAL A 27 18.31 24.26 -31.06
C VAL A 27 19.36 24.97 -31.87
N ASP A 28 19.09 26.18 -32.34
CA ASP A 28 19.98 26.96 -33.23
C ASP A 28 20.44 26.16 -34.47
N GLY A 29 19.55 25.29 -34.99
CA GLY A 29 19.84 24.46 -36.20
C GLY A 29 20.75 23.25 -35.93
N LYS A 30 21.14 23.00 -34.69
CA LYS A 30 21.92 21.83 -34.27
C LYS A 30 21.04 20.84 -33.54
N GLU A 31 21.28 19.56 -33.80
CA GLU A 31 20.60 18.48 -33.04
C GLU A 31 20.89 18.61 -31.54
N LEU A 32 19.84 18.54 -30.74
CA LEU A 32 19.92 18.64 -29.29
C LEU A 32 20.41 17.31 -28.73
N ASP A 33 21.49 17.33 -27.97
CA ASP A 33 21.96 16.14 -27.24
C ASP A 33 20.92 15.69 -26.22
N GLY A 34 20.52 14.43 -26.31
CA GLY A 34 19.38 13.87 -25.51
C GLY A 34 18.01 14.29 -26.04
N GLY A 35 17.88 15.06 -27.10
CA GLY A 35 16.62 15.50 -27.73
C GLY A 35 16.10 14.57 -28.81
N LYS A 36 16.59 13.31 -28.92
CA LYS A 36 16.13 12.31 -29.88
C LYS A 36 15.58 11.08 -29.19
N GLY A 37 14.47 10.56 -29.70
CA GLY A 37 13.88 9.27 -29.28
C GLY A 37 13.30 8.55 -30.50
N GLU A 38 13.35 7.23 -30.48
CA GLU A 38 12.75 6.36 -31.50
C GLU A 38 11.77 5.39 -30.80
N ASN A 39 10.60 5.22 -31.40
CA ASN A 39 9.50 4.40 -30.85
C ASN A 39 9.15 4.73 -29.39
N PHE A 40 9.22 6.00 -29.04
CA PHE A 40 8.95 6.45 -27.68
C PHE A 40 7.45 6.48 -27.42
N PRO A 41 6.94 5.76 -26.39
CA PRO A 41 5.52 5.80 -26.03
C PRO A 41 5.25 7.05 -25.20
N LEU A 42 4.49 7.99 -25.77
CA LEU A 42 4.07 9.23 -25.12
C LEU A 42 2.56 9.21 -24.86
N GLU A 43 2.17 9.27 -23.60
CA GLU A 43 0.78 9.48 -23.21
C GLU A 43 0.43 10.96 -23.37
N ILE A 44 -0.56 11.26 -24.22
CA ILE A 44 -1.01 12.62 -24.52
C ILE A 44 -1.84 13.15 -23.34
N GLY A 45 -1.44 14.29 -22.79
CA GLY A 45 -2.00 14.86 -21.57
C GLY A 45 -1.24 14.50 -20.30
N SER A 46 -0.15 13.74 -20.41
CA SER A 46 0.73 13.43 -19.28
C SER A 46 1.59 14.59 -18.81
N HIS A 47 1.76 15.61 -19.66
CA HIS A 47 2.67 16.74 -19.46
C HIS A 47 4.12 16.32 -19.18
N SER A 48 4.54 15.20 -19.78
CA SER A 48 5.90 14.67 -19.66
C SER A 48 6.89 15.41 -20.54
N PHE A 49 6.42 16.10 -21.57
CA PHE A 49 7.20 16.91 -22.49
C PHE A 49 7.00 18.40 -22.22
N ILE A 50 7.78 19.25 -22.94
CA ILE A 50 7.65 20.71 -22.83
C ILE A 50 6.26 21.15 -23.33
N PRO A 51 5.73 22.25 -22.76
CA PRO A 51 4.41 22.77 -23.16
C PRO A 51 4.29 22.98 -24.66
N GLY A 52 3.17 22.56 -25.23
CA GLY A 52 2.88 22.64 -26.66
C GLY A 52 3.32 21.42 -27.48
N PHE A 53 4.14 20.52 -26.89
CA PHE A 53 4.60 19.33 -27.62
C PHE A 53 3.46 18.31 -27.80
N GLU A 54 2.83 17.91 -26.71
CA GLU A 54 1.75 16.92 -26.70
C GLU A 54 0.52 17.46 -27.44
N GLU A 55 0.15 18.71 -27.18
CA GLU A 55 -0.93 19.40 -27.87
C GLU A 55 -0.69 19.50 -29.38
N GLY A 56 0.57 19.65 -29.78
CA GLY A 56 0.97 19.71 -31.18
C GLY A 56 0.79 18.39 -31.94
N LEU A 57 0.68 17.25 -31.22
CA LEU A 57 0.48 15.92 -31.80
C LEU A 57 -0.99 15.57 -31.96
N VAL A 58 -1.89 16.21 -31.22
CA VAL A 58 -3.32 15.97 -31.31
C VAL A 58 -3.83 16.17 -32.75
N GLY A 59 -4.60 15.21 -33.24
CA GLY A 59 -5.15 15.18 -34.59
C GLY A 59 -4.24 14.54 -35.64
N LEU A 60 -3.00 14.17 -35.32
CA LEU A 60 -2.12 13.42 -36.23
C LEU A 60 -2.50 11.94 -36.28
N LYS A 61 -2.25 11.32 -37.41
CA LYS A 61 -2.45 9.88 -37.64
C LYS A 61 -1.12 9.13 -37.63
N ALA A 62 -1.21 7.83 -37.47
CA ALA A 62 -0.06 6.95 -37.64
C ALA A 62 0.55 7.14 -39.04
N GLY A 63 1.87 7.26 -39.10
CA GLY A 63 2.65 7.55 -40.29
C GLY A 63 2.85 9.03 -40.64
N GLU A 64 2.12 9.94 -39.98
CA GLU A 64 2.26 11.38 -40.22
C GLU A 64 3.48 11.97 -39.51
N GLU A 65 4.04 12.98 -40.14
CA GLU A 65 5.18 13.75 -39.62
C GLU A 65 4.78 15.21 -39.42
N LYS A 66 5.26 15.82 -38.36
CA LYS A 66 5.03 17.23 -38.05
C LYS A 66 6.29 17.87 -37.48
N THR A 67 6.48 19.12 -37.83
CA THR A 67 7.50 19.96 -37.22
C THR A 67 6.82 20.87 -36.20
N LEU A 68 7.28 20.82 -34.96
CA LEU A 68 6.78 21.64 -33.87
C LEU A 68 7.82 22.71 -33.52
N GLU A 69 7.41 23.97 -33.57
CA GLU A 69 8.22 25.10 -33.13
C GLU A 69 7.77 25.47 -31.70
N LEU A 70 8.63 25.23 -30.75
CA LEU A 70 8.32 25.35 -29.34
C LEU A 70 9.39 26.17 -28.61
N LYS A 71 9.15 26.49 -27.37
CA LYS A 71 10.08 27.20 -26.50
C LYS A 71 10.23 26.45 -25.18
N PHE A 72 11.47 26.29 -24.73
CA PHE A 72 11.73 25.75 -23.41
C PHE A 72 11.20 26.67 -22.31
N PRO A 73 10.56 26.14 -21.27
CA PRO A 73 10.07 26.96 -20.16
C PRO A 73 11.23 27.59 -19.37
N GLU A 74 10.94 28.67 -18.65
CA GLU A 74 11.93 29.42 -17.86
C GLU A 74 12.49 28.61 -16.66
N ASN A 75 11.76 27.60 -16.21
CA ASN A 75 12.16 26.69 -15.13
C ASN A 75 12.84 25.42 -15.65
N TYR A 76 13.41 25.45 -16.83
CA TYR A 76 14.17 24.34 -17.44
C TYR A 76 15.66 24.46 -17.10
N ILE A 77 16.47 23.49 -17.56
CA ILE A 77 17.92 23.49 -17.35
C ILE A 77 18.54 24.78 -17.91
N GLU A 78 19.52 25.35 -17.19
CA GLU A 78 20.12 26.66 -17.47
C GLU A 78 20.51 26.89 -18.93
N ASP A 79 21.07 25.85 -19.60
CA ASP A 79 21.57 25.95 -20.96
C ASP A 79 20.45 26.01 -22.02
N LEU A 80 19.24 25.63 -21.70
CA LEU A 80 18.10 25.52 -22.62
C LEU A 80 16.91 26.43 -22.25
N LYS A 81 16.84 26.91 -21.03
CA LYS A 81 15.70 27.74 -20.59
C LYS A 81 15.45 28.93 -21.51
N GLY A 82 14.20 29.12 -21.88
CA GLY A 82 13.76 30.20 -22.73
C GLY A 82 14.27 30.18 -24.16
N LYS A 83 15.01 29.15 -24.62
CA LYS A 83 15.45 29.00 -26.03
C LYS A 83 14.35 28.41 -26.90
N ASP A 84 14.34 28.82 -28.14
CA ASP A 84 13.48 28.23 -29.16
C ASP A 84 14.04 26.85 -29.57
N VAL A 85 13.15 25.91 -29.76
CA VAL A 85 13.46 24.52 -30.17
C VAL A 85 12.50 24.07 -31.25
N THR A 86 13.03 23.38 -32.23
CA THR A 86 12.28 22.78 -33.33
C THR A 86 12.32 21.27 -33.17
N PHE A 87 11.17 20.62 -32.97
CA PHE A 87 11.07 19.18 -32.95
C PHE A 87 10.50 18.66 -34.28
N LYS A 88 11.18 17.73 -34.90
CA LYS A 88 10.65 16.92 -35.99
C LYS A 88 10.11 15.65 -35.34
N VAL A 89 8.82 15.42 -35.49
CA VAL A 89 8.13 14.29 -34.86
C VAL A 89 7.44 13.48 -35.95
N LYS A 90 7.53 12.18 -35.85
CA LYS A 90 6.77 11.20 -36.62
C LYS A 90 5.94 10.33 -35.67
N VAL A 91 4.66 10.19 -35.93
CA VAL A 91 3.79 9.27 -35.22
C VAL A 91 3.87 7.91 -35.89
N ASN A 92 4.42 6.91 -35.20
CA ASN A 92 4.52 5.56 -35.72
C ASN A 92 3.25 4.75 -35.48
N GLU A 93 2.65 4.91 -34.31
CA GLU A 93 1.45 4.17 -33.90
C GLU A 93 0.63 5.01 -32.91
N VAL A 94 -0.67 4.88 -32.96
CA VAL A 94 -1.59 5.47 -31.97
C VAL A 94 -2.26 4.34 -31.19
N LYS A 95 -2.16 4.36 -29.87
CA LYS A 95 -2.78 3.38 -28.97
C LYS A 95 -3.80 4.08 -28.08
N MET A 96 -4.94 3.46 -27.90
CA MET A 96 -5.95 3.95 -26.97
C MET A 96 -6.18 2.95 -25.85
N ARG A 97 -6.56 3.45 -24.68
CA ARG A 97 -7.05 2.62 -23.58
C ARG A 97 -8.53 2.33 -23.76
N VAL A 98 -8.86 1.06 -23.86
CA VAL A 98 -10.26 0.60 -23.89
C VAL A 98 -10.57 0.04 -22.51
N LEU A 99 -11.57 0.63 -21.87
CA LEU A 99 -12.07 0.08 -20.61
C LEU A 99 -12.82 -1.23 -20.91
N PRO A 100 -12.58 -2.28 -20.13
CA PRO A 100 -13.33 -3.52 -20.28
C PRO A 100 -14.82 -3.28 -19.99
N ASP A 101 -15.67 -4.07 -20.62
CA ASP A 101 -17.09 -4.10 -20.30
C ASP A 101 -17.28 -4.56 -18.85
N VAL A 102 -18.19 -3.89 -18.14
CA VAL A 102 -18.54 -4.24 -16.75
C VAL A 102 -19.44 -5.47 -16.77
N ASN A 103 -18.85 -6.64 -16.85
CA ASN A 103 -19.50 -7.95 -16.96
C ASN A 103 -18.91 -8.97 -15.97
N GLU A 104 -19.40 -10.20 -16.00
CA GLU A 104 -18.94 -11.27 -15.09
C GLU A 104 -17.43 -11.55 -15.19
N ASP A 105 -16.84 -11.43 -16.38
CA ASP A 105 -15.40 -11.66 -16.55
C ASP A 105 -14.59 -10.55 -15.91
N PHE A 106 -15.02 -9.30 -16.05
CA PHE A 106 -14.44 -8.16 -15.34
C PHE A 106 -14.51 -8.32 -13.81
N PHE A 107 -15.63 -8.85 -13.28
CA PHE A 107 -15.75 -9.08 -11.82
C PHE A 107 -14.80 -10.18 -11.33
N LYS A 108 -14.59 -11.23 -12.12
CA LYS A 108 -13.60 -12.29 -11.83
C LYS A 108 -12.18 -11.77 -11.86
N ASP A 109 -11.84 -10.93 -12.84
CA ASP A 109 -10.52 -10.28 -12.94
C ASP A 109 -10.24 -9.36 -11.73
N LEU A 110 -11.29 -8.84 -11.11
CA LEU A 110 -11.21 -8.11 -9.83
C LEU A 110 -11.16 -9.04 -8.59
N GLY A 111 -11.29 -10.37 -8.78
CA GLY A 111 -11.31 -11.35 -7.70
C GLY A 111 -12.70 -11.61 -7.08
N TYR A 112 -13.77 -11.19 -7.75
CA TYR A 112 -15.16 -11.38 -7.30
C TYR A 112 -15.86 -12.47 -8.11
N ASP A 113 -15.47 -13.73 -7.90
CA ASP A 113 -15.98 -14.89 -8.66
C ASP A 113 -17.50 -15.12 -8.50
N ASP A 114 -18.06 -14.70 -7.37
CA ASP A 114 -19.49 -14.91 -7.02
C ASP A 114 -20.41 -13.79 -7.54
N VAL A 115 -19.85 -12.70 -8.08
CA VAL A 115 -20.59 -11.51 -8.49
C VAL A 115 -20.97 -11.61 -9.97
N LYS A 116 -22.23 -11.33 -10.28
CA LYS A 116 -22.77 -11.41 -11.65
C LYS A 116 -23.26 -10.07 -12.19
N THR A 117 -23.50 -9.12 -11.32
CA THR A 117 -24.05 -7.81 -11.68
C THR A 117 -23.28 -6.67 -11.04
N GLU A 118 -23.28 -5.50 -11.67
CA GLU A 118 -22.68 -4.30 -11.11
C GLU A 118 -23.29 -3.90 -9.74
N ALA A 119 -24.60 -4.18 -9.57
CA ALA A 119 -25.27 -3.90 -8.30
C ALA A 119 -24.74 -4.79 -7.16
N GLU A 120 -24.52 -6.08 -7.42
CA GLU A 120 -23.92 -7.02 -6.46
C GLU A 120 -22.48 -6.63 -6.14
N LEU A 121 -21.69 -6.22 -7.17
CA LEU A 121 -20.32 -5.73 -6.95
C LEU A 121 -20.29 -4.52 -6.01
N LYS A 122 -21.16 -3.54 -6.27
CA LYS A 122 -21.25 -2.33 -5.45
C LYS A 122 -21.62 -2.65 -3.99
N GLU A 123 -22.56 -3.58 -3.79
CA GLU A 123 -22.97 -3.96 -2.43
C GLU A 123 -21.83 -4.71 -1.71
N LYS A 124 -21.15 -5.62 -2.40
CA LYS A 124 -20.01 -6.37 -1.83
C LYS A 124 -18.85 -5.44 -1.44
N ILE A 125 -18.46 -4.53 -2.33
CA ILE A 125 -17.43 -3.51 -2.03
C ILE A 125 -17.86 -2.62 -0.86
N LYS A 126 -19.14 -2.23 -0.80
CA LYS A 126 -19.66 -1.42 0.29
C LYS A 126 -19.62 -2.15 1.62
N GLU A 127 -19.94 -3.45 1.66
CA GLU A 127 -19.81 -4.29 2.85
C GLU A 127 -18.35 -4.43 3.29
N GLU A 128 -17.44 -4.65 2.36
CA GLU A 128 -16.00 -4.72 2.63
C GLU A 128 -15.45 -3.42 3.21
N ILE A 129 -15.80 -2.27 2.59
CA ILE A 129 -15.40 -0.95 3.09
C ILE A 129 -16.00 -0.68 4.47
N LYS A 130 -17.28 -1.07 4.68
CA LYS A 130 -17.94 -0.93 5.98
C LYS A 130 -17.21 -1.74 7.04
N HIS A 131 -16.91 -3.01 6.76
CA HIS A 131 -16.20 -3.90 7.67
C HIS A 131 -14.79 -3.36 8.00
N GLN A 132 -14.06 -2.89 7.00
CA GLN A 132 -12.75 -2.26 7.21
C GLN A 132 -12.83 -1.02 8.09
N LYS A 133 -13.84 -0.17 7.88
CA LYS A 133 -14.04 1.04 8.70
C LYS A 133 -14.47 0.72 10.12
N GLU A 134 -15.32 -0.29 10.31
CA GLU A 134 -15.73 -0.77 11.64
C GLU A 134 -14.52 -1.32 12.40
N HIS A 135 -13.70 -2.14 11.76
CA HIS A 135 -12.44 -2.64 12.35
C HIS A 135 -11.51 -1.50 12.75
N HIS A 136 -11.26 -0.57 11.81
CA HIS A 136 -10.38 0.56 12.09
C HIS A 136 -10.90 1.45 13.24
N ALA A 137 -12.22 1.68 13.28
CA ALA A 137 -12.84 2.44 14.37
C ALA A 137 -12.74 1.71 15.72
N GLU A 138 -12.86 0.37 15.72
CA GLU A 138 -12.68 -0.45 16.92
C GLU A 138 -11.22 -0.40 17.40
N ASP A 139 -10.26 -0.56 16.50
CA ASP A 139 -8.84 -0.47 16.82
C ASP A 139 -8.47 0.90 17.42
N GLU A 140 -8.94 1.99 16.78
CA GLU A 140 -8.75 3.34 17.34
C GLU A 140 -9.42 3.53 18.71
N PHE A 141 -10.59 2.95 18.94
CA PHE A 141 -11.27 3.01 20.21
C PHE A 141 -10.47 2.29 21.29
N VAL A 142 -10.01 1.07 21.00
CA VAL A 142 -9.15 0.28 21.89
C VAL A 142 -7.88 1.05 22.24
N ASP A 143 -7.19 1.61 21.26
CA ASP A 143 -5.98 2.41 21.48
C ASP A 143 -6.25 3.60 22.42
N LYS A 144 -7.35 4.31 22.22
CA LYS A 144 -7.74 5.44 23.09
C LYS A 144 -8.06 5.00 24.52
N CYS A 145 -8.73 3.87 24.70
CA CYS A 145 -8.99 3.29 26.03
C CYS A 145 -7.68 2.92 26.74
N LEU A 146 -6.78 2.24 26.03
CA LEU A 146 -5.47 1.87 26.56
C LEU A 146 -4.63 3.10 26.91
N GLU A 147 -4.60 4.11 26.05
CA GLU A 147 -3.90 5.36 26.30
C GLU A 147 -4.45 6.09 27.52
N ALA A 148 -5.77 6.19 27.64
CA ALA A 148 -6.41 6.85 28.76
C ALA A 148 -6.12 6.14 30.10
N ALA A 149 -6.22 4.82 30.13
CA ALA A 149 -5.92 4.03 31.32
C ALA A 149 -4.42 4.05 31.68
N ALA A 150 -3.55 3.97 30.68
CA ALA A 150 -2.09 4.01 30.85
C ALA A 150 -1.57 5.34 31.41
N LYS A 151 -2.29 6.46 31.23
CA LYS A 151 -1.94 7.76 31.86
C LYS A 151 -1.97 7.73 33.38
N ASN A 152 -2.84 6.89 33.94
CA ASN A 152 -3.00 6.74 35.40
C ASN A 152 -2.13 5.61 35.98
N MET A 153 -1.51 4.80 35.10
CA MET A 153 -0.69 3.67 35.50
C MET A 153 0.70 4.13 35.95
N LYS A 154 1.12 3.63 37.09
CA LYS A 154 2.50 3.78 37.60
C LYS A 154 3.17 2.42 37.54
N VAL A 155 4.06 2.24 36.60
CA VAL A 155 4.83 1.02 36.41
C VAL A 155 6.29 1.39 36.14
N ASP A 156 7.19 0.67 36.76
CA ASP A 156 8.62 0.70 36.47
C ASP A 156 8.96 -0.50 35.59
N ILE A 157 9.25 -0.23 34.33
CA ILE A 157 9.50 -1.27 33.33
C ILE A 157 10.99 -1.47 33.21
N ASN A 158 11.45 -2.72 33.37
CA ASN A 158 12.85 -3.07 33.16
C ASN A 158 13.25 -2.81 31.69
N GLU A 159 14.39 -2.13 31.49
CA GLU A 159 14.95 -1.83 30.17
C GLU A 159 15.15 -3.11 29.32
N GLU A 160 15.53 -4.24 29.92
CA GLU A 160 15.69 -5.51 29.23
C GLU A 160 14.39 -5.99 28.55
N ILE A 161 13.23 -5.75 29.19
CA ILE A 161 11.92 -6.14 28.63
C ILE A 161 11.55 -5.26 27.43
N ILE A 162 11.92 -3.98 27.49
CA ILE A 162 11.72 -3.05 26.36
C ILE A 162 12.63 -3.48 25.20
N GLU A 163 13.89 -3.84 25.50
CA GLU A 163 14.86 -4.31 24.51
C GLU A 163 14.39 -5.58 23.81
N ASP A 164 13.88 -6.55 24.55
CA ASP A 164 13.28 -7.77 24.00
C ASP A 164 12.07 -7.47 23.11
N GLU A 165 11.27 -6.46 23.45
CA GLU A 165 10.14 -6.05 22.63
C GLU A 165 10.64 -5.37 21.33
N ILE A 166 11.67 -4.53 21.39
CA ILE A 166 12.26 -3.91 20.19
C ILE A 166 12.77 -4.98 19.23
N HIS A 167 13.49 -5.99 19.74
CA HIS A 167 13.96 -7.10 18.91
C HIS A 167 12.80 -7.85 18.23
N ARG A 168 11.71 -8.14 18.98
CA ARG A 168 10.53 -8.76 18.41
C ARG A 168 9.89 -7.91 17.29
N MET A 169 9.79 -6.60 17.50
CA MET A 169 9.26 -5.67 16.51
C MET A 169 10.14 -5.62 15.25
N ILE A 170 11.46 -5.65 15.40
CA ILE A 170 12.40 -5.70 14.27
C ILE A 170 12.23 -7.01 13.49
N ASP A 171 12.09 -8.14 14.19
CA ASP A 171 11.84 -9.44 13.57
C ASP A 171 10.49 -9.51 12.84
N GLU A 172 9.45 -8.91 13.41
CA GLU A 172 8.13 -8.77 12.76
C GLU A 172 8.24 -7.93 11.49
N TYR A 173 8.93 -6.82 11.56
CA TYR A 173 9.17 -5.95 10.41
C TYR A 173 9.97 -6.64 9.31
N ALA A 174 11.03 -7.38 9.68
CA ALA A 174 11.82 -8.17 8.74
C ALA A 174 10.97 -9.23 8.03
N ARG A 175 10.08 -9.93 8.74
CA ARG A 175 9.14 -10.88 8.15
C ARG A 175 8.15 -10.20 7.19
N GLN A 176 7.63 -9.03 7.56
CA GLN A 176 6.74 -8.26 6.70
C GLN A 176 7.43 -7.83 5.39
N LEU A 177 8.67 -7.36 5.47
CA LEU A 177 9.47 -7.04 4.29
C LEU A 177 9.69 -8.29 3.41
N GLN A 178 9.97 -9.43 4.02
CA GLN A 178 10.17 -10.69 3.30
C GLN A 178 8.91 -11.14 2.54
N MET A 179 7.72 -10.97 3.12
CA MET A 179 6.44 -11.22 2.41
C MET A 179 6.24 -10.31 1.20
N GLN A 180 6.84 -9.11 1.21
CA GLN A 180 6.86 -8.18 0.09
C GLN A 180 8.01 -8.42 -0.90
N GLY A 181 8.78 -9.50 -0.72
CA GLY A 181 9.91 -9.86 -1.57
C GLY A 181 11.22 -9.09 -1.29
N MET A 182 11.30 -8.39 -0.17
CA MET A 182 12.47 -7.61 0.24
C MET A 182 13.07 -8.17 1.54
N ASN A 183 14.39 -8.27 1.64
CA ASN A 183 15.03 -8.57 2.92
C ASN A 183 15.43 -7.28 3.65
N ILE A 184 15.62 -7.37 4.96
CA ILE A 184 15.93 -6.21 5.81
C ILE A 184 17.27 -5.53 5.45
N ASN A 185 18.24 -6.29 4.95
CA ASN A 185 19.53 -5.73 4.53
C ASN A 185 19.39 -4.90 3.24
N ASP A 186 18.52 -5.29 2.33
CA ASP A 186 18.24 -4.52 1.12
C ASP A 186 17.46 -3.25 1.48
N TYR A 187 16.54 -3.32 2.45
CA TYR A 187 15.90 -2.15 3.02
C TYR A 187 16.93 -1.15 3.58
N TYR A 188 17.87 -1.60 4.40
CA TYR A 188 18.93 -0.74 4.93
C TYR A 188 19.76 -0.06 3.85
N LYS A 189 20.14 -0.80 2.79
CA LYS A 189 20.90 -0.24 1.66
C LYS A 189 20.11 0.81 0.87
N MET A 190 18.82 0.56 0.68
CA MET A 190 17.95 1.40 -0.14
C MET A 190 17.57 2.70 0.58
N THR A 191 17.34 2.62 1.89
CA THR A 191 16.91 3.77 2.70
C THR A 191 18.06 4.54 3.34
N GLY A 192 19.26 3.94 3.42
CA GLY A 192 20.38 4.46 4.18
C GLY A 192 20.20 4.37 5.71
N THR A 193 19.16 3.66 6.17
CA THR A 193 18.87 3.43 7.59
C THR A 193 19.79 2.33 8.12
N THR A 194 20.20 2.42 9.37
CA THR A 194 20.96 1.36 10.05
C THR A 194 20.05 0.58 11.02
N GLU A 195 20.50 -0.59 11.44
CA GLU A 195 19.84 -1.35 12.51
C GLU A 195 19.66 -0.51 13.78
N ALA A 196 20.68 0.27 14.15
CA ALA A 196 20.63 1.17 15.30
C ALA A 196 19.60 2.30 15.14
N ASP A 197 19.38 2.78 13.92
CA ASP A 197 18.35 3.78 13.64
C ASP A 197 16.97 3.17 13.74
N LEU A 198 16.77 1.96 13.18
CA LEU A 198 15.52 1.23 13.27
C LEU A 198 15.17 0.91 14.73
N HIS A 199 16.16 0.48 15.53
CA HIS A 199 16.03 0.25 16.96
C HIS A 199 15.54 1.51 17.69
N LYS A 200 16.17 2.67 17.45
CA LYS A 200 15.73 3.96 18.04
C LYS A 200 14.32 4.37 17.63
N MET A 201 13.96 4.09 16.39
CA MET A 201 12.62 4.40 15.88
C MET A 201 11.55 3.54 16.56
N MET A 202 11.87 2.29 16.87
CA MET A 202 10.93 1.35 17.49
C MET A 202 10.82 1.47 19.01
N ALA A 203 11.84 2.01 19.68
CA ALA A 203 11.90 2.07 21.13
C ALA A 203 10.67 2.73 21.80
N PRO A 204 10.15 3.89 21.33
CA PRO A 204 8.97 4.50 21.95
C PRO A 204 7.71 3.64 21.83
N GLU A 205 7.54 2.95 20.71
CA GLU A 205 6.39 2.06 20.49
C GLU A 205 6.54 0.75 21.28
N ALA A 206 7.75 0.23 21.41
CA ALA A 206 8.04 -0.94 22.24
C ALA A 206 7.71 -0.68 23.73
N GLU A 207 8.15 0.46 24.27
CA GLU A 207 7.80 0.89 25.63
C GLU A 207 6.27 0.99 25.82
N LYS A 208 5.58 1.58 24.84
CA LYS A 208 4.11 1.69 24.84
C LYS A 208 3.44 0.31 24.84
N ARG A 209 3.90 -0.61 23.97
CA ARG A 209 3.38 -1.99 23.90
C ARG A 209 3.57 -2.75 25.20
N VAL A 210 4.75 -2.67 25.80
CA VAL A 210 5.04 -3.31 27.10
C VAL A 210 4.14 -2.72 28.18
N LYS A 211 3.98 -1.40 28.22
CA LYS A 211 3.12 -0.71 29.19
C LYS A 211 1.67 -1.14 29.05
N TYR A 212 1.16 -1.26 27.83
CA TYR A 212 -0.22 -1.72 27.58
C TYR A 212 -0.41 -3.18 27.98
N ARG A 213 0.57 -4.05 27.71
CA ARG A 213 0.54 -5.44 28.17
C ARG A 213 0.40 -5.53 29.69
N TYR A 214 1.23 -4.81 30.43
CA TYR A 214 1.16 -4.77 31.90
C TYR A 214 -0.16 -4.18 32.42
N LEU A 215 -0.71 -3.20 31.71
CA LEU A 215 -2.02 -2.65 32.04
C LEU A 215 -3.12 -3.72 31.94
N ILE A 216 -3.15 -4.46 30.83
CA ILE A 216 -4.15 -5.52 30.59
C ILE A 216 -3.95 -6.67 31.58
N GLU A 217 -2.70 -7.09 31.82
CA GLU A 217 -2.37 -8.10 32.84
C GLU A 217 -2.84 -7.67 34.23
N GLY A 218 -2.61 -6.42 34.61
CA GLY A 218 -3.05 -5.86 35.88
C GLY A 218 -4.57 -5.82 36.02
N ILE A 219 -5.31 -5.53 34.92
CA ILE A 219 -6.79 -5.62 34.92
C ILE A 219 -7.22 -7.09 35.11
N ALA A 220 -6.60 -8.01 34.41
CA ALA A 220 -6.91 -9.44 34.49
C ALA A 220 -6.71 -10.01 35.91
N GLU A 221 -5.65 -9.56 36.59
CA GLU A 221 -5.36 -9.91 37.97
C GLU A 221 -6.37 -9.28 38.95
N ALA A 222 -6.66 -7.99 38.77
CA ALA A 222 -7.58 -7.26 39.64
C ALA A 222 -9.01 -7.82 39.56
N GLU A 223 -9.45 -8.28 38.42
CA GLU A 223 -10.76 -8.89 38.18
C GLU A 223 -10.77 -10.41 38.46
N ASP A 224 -9.67 -11.01 38.94
CA ASP A 224 -9.50 -12.45 39.25
C ASP A 224 -10.02 -13.34 38.10
N LEU A 225 -9.70 -13.00 36.85
CA LEU A 225 -10.22 -13.71 35.69
C LEU A 225 -9.73 -15.15 35.65
N LYS A 226 -10.66 -16.09 35.75
CA LYS A 226 -10.42 -17.53 35.68
C LYS A 226 -11.37 -18.15 34.66
N PHE A 227 -10.90 -19.13 33.95
CA PHE A 227 -11.66 -19.78 32.90
C PHE A 227 -11.73 -21.29 33.13
N THR A 228 -12.83 -21.86 32.71
CA THR A 228 -13.01 -23.30 32.70
C THR A 228 -12.32 -23.94 31.52
N GLU A 229 -11.98 -25.22 31.58
CA GLU A 229 -11.45 -25.97 30.46
C GLU A 229 -12.34 -25.88 29.19
N GLU A 230 -13.65 -25.77 29.38
CA GLU A 230 -14.62 -25.66 28.29
C GLU A 230 -14.49 -24.31 27.56
N GLU A 231 -14.33 -23.20 28.31
CA GLU A 231 -14.12 -21.86 27.76
C GLU A 231 -12.78 -21.76 27.01
N ILE A 232 -11.71 -22.35 27.58
CA ILE A 232 -10.41 -22.38 26.93
C ILE A 232 -10.45 -23.18 25.62
N LYS A 233 -11.15 -24.35 25.63
CA LYS A 233 -11.37 -25.13 24.41
C LYS A 233 -12.21 -24.38 23.37
N ALA A 234 -13.25 -23.68 23.79
CA ALA A 234 -14.08 -22.89 22.89
C ALA A 234 -13.25 -21.77 22.22
N ARG A 235 -12.37 -21.12 22.98
CA ARG A 235 -11.44 -20.12 22.43
C ARG A 235 -10.45 -20.75 21.42
N ALA A 236 -9.91 -21.93 21.74
CA ALA A 236 -9.04 -22.67 20.83
C ALA A 236 -9.75 -23.02 19.52
N ASP A 237 -11.02 -23.41 19.57
CA ASP A 237 -11.84 -23.73 18.40
C ASP A 237 -12.12 -22.47 17.55
N GLU A 238 -12.37 -21.35 18.19
CA GLU A 238 -12.56 -20.05 17.52
C GLU A 238 -11.29 -19.62 16.77
N MET A 239 -10.14 -19.66 17.47
CA MET A 239 -8.85 -19.34 16.88
C MET A 239 -8.50 -20.28 15.72
N ALA A 240 -8.73 -21.59 15.88
CA ALA A 240 -8.48 -22.58 14.84
C ALA A 240 -9.31 -22.30 13.57
N LYS A 241 -10.59 -21.93 13.72
CA LYS A 241 -11.46 -21.52 12.61
C LYS A 241 -10.96 -20.25 11.94
N GLN A 242 -10.51 -19.27 12.70
CA GLN A 242 -9.98 -18.01 12.19
C GLN A 242 -8.72 -18.23 11.35
N PHE A 243 -7.85 -19.14 11.78
CA PHE A 243 -6.61 -19.48 11.03
C PHE A 243 -6.81 -20.57 9.97
N GLY A 244 -7.99 -21.16 9.86
CA GLY A 244 -8.28 -22.23 8.90
C GLY A 244 -7.51 -23.53 9.16
N VAL A 245 -7.18 -23.81 10.43
CA VAL A 245 -6.42 -24.98 10.88
C VAL A 245 -7.27 -25.82 11.85
N SER A 246 -6.82 -27.04 12.15
CA SER A 246 -7.43 -27.84 13.21
C SER A 246 -7.00 -27.35 14.60
N GLN A 247 -7.80 -27.63 15.63
CA GLN A 247 -7.46 -27.32 17.01
C GLN A 247 -6.12 -27.98 17.44
N GLU A 248 -5.86 -29.21 16.99
CA GLU A 248 -4.61 -29.91 17.29
C GLU A 248 -3.38 -29.22 16.66
N GLU A 249 -3.51 -28.75 15.45
CA GLU A 249 -2.45 -27.97 14.77
C GLU A 249 -2.22 -26.62 15.45
N LEU A 250 -3.29 -25.95 15.88
CA LEU A 250 -3.20 -24.72 16.62
C LEU A 250 -2.45 -24.93 17.95
N ILE A 251 -2.84 -25.91 18.76
CA ILE A 251 -2.21 -26.22 20.05
C ILE A 251 -0.74 -26.58 19.85
N LYS A 252 -0.43 -27.34 18.80
CA LYS A 252 0.95 -27.70 18.47
C LYS A 252 1.79 -26.48 18.08
N ALA A 253 1.20 -25.52 17.37
CA ALA A 253 1.89 -24.30 16.95
C ALA A 253 2.12 -23.35 18.16
N TYR A 254 1.16 -23.26 19.08
CA TYR A 254 1.26 -22.42 20.27
C TYR A 254 2.02 -23.09 21.41
N GLY A 255 2.14 -24.42 21.42
CA GLY A 255 2.90 -25.19 22.38
C GLY A 255 2.10 -25.72 23.57
N SER A 256 1.11 -24.99 24.10
CA SER A 256 0.23 -25.44 25.20
C SER A 256 -1.11 -24.73 25.24
N MET A 257 -2.06 -25.32 25.95
CA MET A 257 -3.37 -24.69 26.25
C MET A 257 -3.22 -23.47 27.18
N ASP A 258 -2.18 -23.41 27.99
CA ASP A 258 -1.94 -22.28 28.92
C ASP A 258 -1.73 -20.96 28.16
N ILE A 259 -1.15 -21.01 26.97
CA ILE A 259 -0.98 -19.83 26.12
C ILE A 259 -2.33 -19.36 25.58
N ILE A 260 -3.23 -20.31 25.27
CA ILE A 260 -4.61 -19.98 24.85
C ILE A 260 -5.42 -19.43 26.01
N GLU A 261 -5.25 -19.96 27.23
CA GLU A 261 -5.86 -19.39 28.44
C GLU A 261 -5.35 -17.97 28.69
N TYR A 262 -4.04 -17.73 28.53
CA TYR A 262 -3.47 -16.39 28.65
C TYR A 262 -4.06 -15.43 27.61
N ASP A 263 -4.16 -15.85 26.35
CA ASP A 263 -4.80 -15.05 25.28
C ASP A 263 -6.26 -14.72 25.63
N LEU A 264 -7.02 -15.70 26.06
CA LEU A 264 -8.41 -15.50 26.49
C LEU A 264 -8.52 -14.52 27.66
N ARG A 265 -7.59 -14.61 28.62
CA ARG A 265 -7.52 -13.71 29.77
C ARG A 265 -7.23 -12.27 29.35
N MET A 266 -6.28 -12.08 28.45
CA MET A 266 -5.94 -10.74 27.93
C MET A 266 -7.08 -10.15 27.12
N HIS A 267 -7.72 -10.95 26.27
CA HIS A 267 -8.89 -10.54 25.50
C HIS A 267 -10.04 -10.11 26.41
N LYS A 268 -10.33 -10.89 27.45
CA LYS A 268 -11.41 -10.55 28.40
C LYS A 268 -11.12 -9.30 29.22
N ALA A 269 -9.88 -9.11 29.64
CA ALA A 269 -9.46 -7.89 30.33
C ALA A 269 -9.59 -6.65 29.42
N LEU A 270 -9.30 -6.78 28.14
CA LEU A 270 -9.50 -5.72 27.16
C LEU A 270 -10.99 -5.40 26.95
N GLU A 271 -11.85 -6.41 26.89
CA GLU A 271 -13.30 -6.19 26.85
C GLU A 271 -13.80 -5.40 28.07
N ILE A 272 -13.35 -5.76 29.27
CA ILE A 272 -13.69 -5.05 30.52
C ILE A 272 -13.23 -3.58 30.43
N LEU A 273 -12.02 -3.34 29.90
CA LEU A 273 -11.54 -1.97 29.70
C LEU A 273 -12.41 -1.18 28.72
N LYS A 274 -12.86 -1.81 27.64
CA LYS A 274 -13.76 -1.20 26.64
C LYS A 274 -15.12 -0.87 27.22
N GLU A 275 -15.69 -1.76 28.02
CA GLU A 275 -17.02 -1.59 28.62
C GLU A 275 -17.08 -0.50 29.70
N ASN A 276 -15.92 -0.15 30.27
CA ASN A 276 -15.82 0.84 31.37
C ASN A 276 -15.26 2.21 30.89
N ASN A 277 -15.14 2.44 29.59
CA ASN A 277 -14.72 3.71 28.98
C ASN A 277 -15.66 4.19 27.83
#